data_04677c8dd1ea7c1cdeb5fae0554189cb
#
_entry.id   04677c8dd1ea7c1cdeb5fae0554189cb
#
_cell.length_a   1.000
_cell.length_b   1.000
_cell.length_c   1.000
_cell.angle_alpha   90.00
_cell.angle_beta   90.00
_cell.angle_gamma   90.00
#
_symmetry.space_group_name_H-M   'P 1'
#
loop_
_entity.id
_entity.type
_entity.pdbx_description
1 polymer ?
#
loop_
_entity_poly.entity_id
_entity_poly.type
_entity_poly.pdbx_seq_one_letter_code
_entity_poly.pdbx_strand_id
1 'polypeptide(L)'
;MALSAQSTFKFYYDDGHGWLAVKKKYLKELGIADKISQYSYQKGLTAYPEEDCDMEVFVKAMMESFDLHLSDFSLVHVRHDGRSPIRSYSRYSNS
;
A
#
# COMPACT_ATOMS: atom_id res chain seq x y z
N MET A 1 8.01 -1.84 -14.14
CA MET A 1 9.24 -1.33 -13.54
C MET A 1 9.52 -2.05 -12.23
N ALA A 2 10.78 -2.26 -11.93
CA ALA A 2 11.16 -2.87 -10.67
C ALA A 2 10.98 -1.89 -9.50
N LEU A 3 10.72 -2.43 -8.33
CA LEU A 3 10.67 -1.65 -7.09
C LEU A 3 12.06 -1.07 -6.79
N SER A 4 12.13 0.18 -6.38
CA SER A 4 13.40 0.83 -6.06
C SER A 4 13.21 1.87 -4.96
N ALA A 5 14.35 2.42 -4.48
CA ALA A 5 14.34 3.47 -3.48
C ALA A 5 13.64 4.75 -3.97
N GLN A 6 13.57 4.96 -5.29
CA GLN A 6 12.94 6.13 -5.89
C GLN A 6 11.49 5.90 -6.32
N SER A 7 10.93 4.73 -6.03
CA SER A 7 9.56 4.43 -6.40
C SER A 7 8.58 5.40 -5.73
N THR A 8 7.57 5.83 -6.49
CA THR A 8 6.54 6.72 -6.00
C THR A 8 5.23 5.95 -5.89
N PHE A 9 4.48 6.19 -4.84
CA PHE A 9 3.22 5.49 -4.58
C PHE A 9 2.09 6.48 -4.41
N LYS A 10 0.88 6.08 -4.78
CA LYS A 10 -0.31 6.89 -4.55
C LYS A 10 -0.94 6.49 -3.22
N PHE A 11 -1.24 7.47 -2.41
CA PHE A 11 -1.95 7.29 -1.15
C PHE A 11 -3.35 7.86 -1.30
N TYR A 12 -4.34 6.97 -1.35
CA TYR A 12 -5.74 7.33 -1.50
C TYR A 12 -6.38 7.44 -0.13
N TYR A 13 -7.12 8.53 0.09
CA TYR A 13 -7.77 8.69 1.38
C TYR A 13 -9.13 9.39 1.24
N ASP A 14 -10.02 9.09 2.18
CA ASP A 14 -11.29 9.79 2.35
C ASP A 14 -11.35 10.31 3.80
N ASP A 15 -12.53 10.74 4.24
CA ASP A 15 -12.65 11.35 5.56
C ASP A 15 -12.35 10.39 6.72
N GLY A 16 -12.42 9.08 6.51
CA GLY A 16 -12.29 8.10 7.58
C GLY A 16 -11.04 7.23 7.51
N HIS A 17 -10.54 6.96 6.32
CA HIS A 17 -9.45 6.00 6.12
C HIS A 17 -8.54 6.37 4.97
N GLY A 18 -7.39 5.69 4.91
CA GLY A 18 -6.46 5.84 3.82
C GLY A 18 -5.87 4.50 3.41
N TRP A 19 -5.42 4.40 2.16
CA TRP A 19 -4.84 3.19 1.57
C TRP A 19 -3.71 3.56 0.63
N LEU A 20 -2.62 2.82 0.75
CA LEU A 20 -1.50 2.96 -0.18
C LEU A 20 -1.72 2.01 -1.36
N ALA A 21 -1.57 2.49 -2.59
CA ALA A 21 -1.69 1.63 -3.77
C ALA A 21 -0.33 1.00 -4.08
N VAL A 22 -0.24 -0.32 -4.00
CA VAL A 22 1.00 -1.07 -4.21
C VAL A 22 0.73 -2.26 -5.11
N LYS A 23 1.56 -2.47 -6.13
CA LYS A 23 1.45 -3.68 -6.95
C LYS A 23 1.71 -4.91 -6.10
N LYS A 24 0.88 -5.95 -6.25
CA LYS A 24 1.02 -7.18 -5.47
C LYS A 24 2.39 -7.82 -5.65
N LYS A 25 2.99 -7.71 -6.83
CA LYS A 25 4.33 -8.24 -7.07
C LYS A 25 5.39 -7.61 -6.17
N TYR A 26 5.20 -6.36 -5.75
CA TYR A 26 6.14 -5.70 -4.84
C TYR A 26 6.05 -6.28 -3.44
N LEU A 27 4.85 -6.66 -3.01
CA LEU A 27 4.68 -7.33 -1.73
C LEU A 27 5.41 -8.67 -1.72
N LYS A 28 5.39 -9.37 -2.84
CA LYS A 28 6.12 -10.64 -2.98
C LYS A 28 7.63 -10.42 -2.99
N GLU A 29 8.10 -9.41 -3.71
CA GLU A 29 9.54 -9.07 -3.74
C GLU A 29 10.07 -8.74 -2.36
N LEU A 30 9.27 -8.07 -1.54
CA LEU A 30 9.66 -7.70 -0.17
C LEU A 30 9.45 -8.82 0.84
N GLY A 31 8.84 -9.94 0.42
CA GLY A 31 8.59 -11.07 1.29
C GLY A 31 7.48 -10.84 2.31
N ILE A 32 6.56 -9.92 2.02
CA ILE A 32 5.49 -9.55 2.96
C ILE A 32 4.08 -9.81 2.44
N ALA A 33 3.95 -10.49 1.30
CA ALA A 33 2.63 -10.74 0.71
C ALA A 33 1.68 -11.46 1.67
N ASP A 34 2.20 -12.32 2.53
CA ASP A 34 1.42 -13.07 3.52
C ASP A 34 1.23 -12.30 4.84
N LYS A 35 1.80 -11.10 4.94
CA LYS A 35 1.70 -10.27 6.15
C LYS A 35 0.66 -9.16 6.04
N ILE A 36 0.07 -8.98 4.87
CA ILE A 36 -0.99 -8.02 4.65
C ILE A 36 -2.31 -8.66 5.05
N SER A 37 -3.09 -7.98 5.85
CA SER A 37 -4.33 -8.53 6.41
C SER A 37 -5.53 -8.35 5.48
N GLN A 38 -6.63 -9.01 5.82
CA GLN A 38 -7.89 -8.86 5.12
C GLN A 38 -8.58 -7.53 5.40
N TYR A 39 -8.04 -6.70 6.29
CA TYR A 39 -8.53 -5.34 6.50
C TYR A 39 -8.15 -4.43 5.34
N SER A 40 -7.17 -4.85 4.54
CA SER A 40 -6.78 -4.16 3.32
C SER A 40 -7.61 -4.66 2.14
N TYR A 41 -7.49 -3.98 1.00
CA TYR A 41 -8.27 -4.31 -0.20
C TYR A 41 -7.36 -4.65 -1.36
N GLN A 42 -7.96 -5.14 -2.43
CA GLN A 42 -7.24 -5.41 -3.68
C GLN A 42 -8.18 -5.25 -4.87
N LYS A 43 -7.60 -4.89 -6.00
CA LYS A 43 -8.31 -4.84 -7.27
C LYS A 43 -7.32 -5.18 -8.38
N GLY A 44 -7.58 -6.27 -9.12
CA GLY A 44 -6.66 -6.75 -10.14
C GLY A 44 -5.31 -7.09 -9.53
N LEU A 45 -4.24 -6.49 -10.04
CA LEU A 45 -2.88 -6.73 -9.60
C LEU A 45 -2.39 -5.73 -8.55
N THR A 46 -3.27 -4.89 -8.05
CA THR A 46 -2.94 -3.86 -7.08
C THR A 46 -3.54 -4.20 -5.72
N ALA A 47 -2.72 -4.09 -4.68
CA ALA A 47 -3.15 -4.17 -3.30
C ALA A 47 -3.26 -2.76 -2.72
N TYR A 48 -4.13 -2.61 -1.72
CA TYR A 48 -4.36 -1.34 -1.05
C TYR A 48 -4.19 -1.54 0.46
N PRO A 49 -2.92 -1.61 0.94
CA PRO A 49 -2.67 -1.70 2.39
C PRO A 49 -3.30 -0.54 3.13
N GLU A 50 -4.05 -0.86 4.18
CA GLU A 50 -4.81 0.11 4.94
C GLU A 50 -3.88 0.87 5.90
N GLU A 51 -4.09 2.17 6.02
CA GLU A 51 -3.23 3.10 6.75
C GLU A 51 -2.97 2.68 8.21
N ASP A 52 -4.01 2.27 8.92
CA ASP A 52 -3.90 1.96 10.35
C ASP A 52 -3.39 0.55 10.64
N CYS A 53 -3.36 -0.32 9.63
CA CYS A 53 -3.02 -1.73 9.83
C CYS A 53 -1.80 -2.17 9.03
N ASP A 54 -1.89 -2.12 7.71
CA ASP A 54 -0.94 -2.82 6.84
C ASP A 54 0.06 -1.91 6.12
N MET A 55 -0.24 -0.61 6.01
CA MET A 55 0.68 0.32 5.36
C MET A 55 2.03 0.34 6.07
N GLU A 56 2.04 0.25 7.39
CA GLU A 56 3.26 0.21 8.17
C GLU A 56 4.12 -0.99 7.81
N VAL A 57 3.51 -2.14 7.58
CA VAL A 57 4.24 -3.35 7.17
C VAL A 57 5.00 -3.09 5.88
N PHE A 58 4.35 -2.48 4.91
CA PHE A 58 4.97 -2.17 3.62
C PHE A 58 6.06 -1.11 3.77
N VAL A 59 5.77 -0.01 4.46
CA VAL A 59 6.72 1.09 4.65
C VAL A 59 7.98 0.58 5.36
N LYS A 60 7.81 -0.22 6.41
CA LYS A 60 8.92 -0.77 7.17
C LYS A 60 9.77 -1.70 6.32
N ALA A 61 9.14 -2.53 5.49
CA ALA A 61 9.88 -3.44 4.60
C ALA A 61 10.69 -2.64 3.56
N MET A 62 10.12 -1.55 3.03
CA MET A 62 10.83 -0.67 2.10
C MET A 62 12.04 -0.01 2.77
N MET A 63 11.86 0.49 4.00
CA MET A 63 12.93 1.14 4.74
C MET A 63 14.09 0.19 4.99
N GLU A 64 13.80 -1.06 5.34
CA GLU A 64 14.82 -2.08 5.58
C GLU A 64 15.50 -2.53 4.30
N SER A 65 14.73 -2.72 3.21
CA SER A 65 15.27 -3.25 1.96
C SER A 65 16.12 -2.24 1.20
N PHE A 66 15.83 -0.95 1.31
CA PHE A 66 16.49 0.10 0.53
C PHE A 66 17.21 1.13 1.42
N ASP A 67 17.33 0.85 2.71
CA ASP A 67 17.99 1.74 3.67
C ASP A 67 17.43 3.17 3.62
N LEU A 68 16.10 3.26 3.64
CA LEU A 68 15.38 4.53 3.56
C LEU A 68 14.99 5.03 4.93
N HIS A 69 14.88 6.36 5.07
CA HIS A 69 14.21 6.99 6.18
C HIS A 69 12.76 7.29 5.79
N LEU A 70 11.90 7.48 6.76
CA LEU A 70 10.49 7.77 6.50
C LEU A 70 10.31 9.00 5.61
N SER A 71 11.16 10.01 5.79
CA SER A 71 11.12 11.24 4.99
C SER A 71 11.52 11.04 3.52
N ASP A 72 12.12 9.89 3.20
CA ASP A 72 12.53 9.59 1.82
C ASP A 72 11.41 9.02 0.97
N PHE A 73 10.27 8.70 1.58
CA PHE A 73 9.14 8.14 0.84
C PHE A 73 8.48 9.19 -0.04
N SER A 74 8.28 8.82 -1.29
CA SER A 74 7.61 9.67 -2.27
C SER A 74 6.16 9.23 -2.42
N LEU A 75 5.24 10.01 -1.86
CA LEU A 75 3.81 9.71 -1.92
C LEU A 75 3.07 10.80 -2.68
N VAL A 76 2.13 10.40 -3.51
CA VAL A 76 1.17 11.30 -4.15
C VAL A 76 -0.17 11.10 -3.43
N HIS A 77 -0.64 12.14 -2.75
CA HIS A 77 -1.89 12.08 -2.00
C HIS A 77 -3.08 12.33 -2.92
N VAL A 78 -4.03 11.41 -2.91
CA VAL A 78 -5.25 11.52 -3.74
C VAL A 78 -6.46 11.46 -2.81
N ARG A 79 -7.09 12.61 -2.61
CA ARG A 79 -8.28 12.70 -1.77
C ARG A 79 -9.54 12.36 -2.56
N HIS A 80 -10.44 11.62 -1.92
CA HIS A 80 -11.76 11.37 -2.44
C HIS A 80 -12.80 11.96 -1.48
N ASP A 81 -13.66 12.82 -2.01
CA ASP A 81 -14.75 13.39 -1.23
C ASP A 81 -15.85 12.34 -1.05
N GLY A 82 -16.30 12.17 0.18
CA GLY A 82 -17.25 11.12 0.51
C GLY A 82 -16.56 9.77 0.64
N ARG A 83 -17.30 8.70 0.40
CA ARG A 83 -16.78 7.34 0.56
C ARG A 83 -15.90 6.94 -0.62
N SER A 84 -14.68 6.51 -0.34
CA SER A 84 -13.75 6.07 -1.38
C SER A 84 -14.26 4.79 -2.07
N PRO A 85 -14.10 4.67 -3.40
CA PRO A 85 -14.40 3.43 -4.12
C PRO A 85 -13.62 2.22 -3.62
N ILE A 86 -12.44 2.45 -3.02
CA ILE A 86 -11.61 1.36 -2.49
C ILE A 86 -12.37 0.52 -1.47
N ARG A 87 -13.25 1.14 -0.70
CA ARG A 87 -14.08 0.42 0.29
C ARG A 87 -15.01 -0.63 -0.31
N SER A 88 -15.19 -0.59 -1.63
CA SER A 88 -16.02 -1.55 -2.38
C SER A 88 -15.19 -2.61 -3.10
N TYR A 89 -13.86 -2.52 -3.03
CA TYR A 89 -12.99 -3.51 -3.65
C TYR A 89 -13.00 -4.81 -2.84
N SER A 90 -12.44 -5.86 -3.43
CA SER A 90 -12.31 -7.15 -2.73
C SER A 90 -11.35 -7.03 -1.55
N ARG A 91 -11.58 -7.80 -0.51
CA ARG A 91 -10.63 -7.90 0.58
C ARG A 91 -9.32 -8.49 0.08
N TYR A 92 -8.21 -8.05 0.65
CA TYR A 92 -6.90 -8.55 0.25
C TYR A 92 -6.79 -10.05 0.50
N SER A 93 -6.18 -10.74 -0.44
CA SER A 93 -5.85 -12.16 -0.34
C SER A 93 -4.49 -12.37 -0.98
N ASN A 94 -3.68 -13.24 -0.40
CA ASN A 94 -2.33 -13.57 -0.89
C ASN A 94 -2.36 -14.59 -2.02
N SER A 95 -3.50 -14.85 -2.60
CA SER A 95 -3.61 -15.82 -3.70
C SER A 95 -3.31 -15.20 -5.05
#